data_dc8654bd71ffef6a7d102f0f22009403
#
_entry.id   dc8654bd71ffef6a7d102f0f22009403
#
_cell.length_a   1.000
_cell.length_b   1.000
_cell.length_c   1.000
_cell.angle_alpha   90.00
_cell.angle_beta   90.00
_cell.angle_gamma   90.00
#
_symmetry.space_group_name_H-M   'P 1'
#
loop_
_entity.id
_entity.type
_entity.pdbx_description
1 polymer ?
#
loop_
_entity_poly.entity_id
_entity_poly.type
_entity_poly.pdbx_seq_one_letter_code
_entity_poly.pdbx_strand_id
1 'polypeptide(L)'
;MTISRDTKRKFDLINALCSHEKPTLHVLQETTSIPLQTIKRQIGFLRSDFGMQVRYVRVSGGDRGSNGYYTIDDWGIIDMKNLLKHYGKF
;
A
#
# COMPACT_ATOMS: atom_id res chain seq x y z
N MET A 1 19.56 7.45 5.68
CA MET A 1 18.46 8.03 6.47
C MET A 1 17.89 7.00 7.42
N THR A 2 17.73 7.39 8.67
CA THR A 2 17.16 6.49 9.68
C THR A 2 15.66 6.79 9.82
N ILE A 3 14.85 5.77 9.65
CA ILE A 3 13.40 5.92 9.81
C ILE A 3 12.91 4.89 10.83
N SER A 4 11.79 5.20 11.46
CA SER A 4 11.21 4.29 12.44
C SER A 4 10.68 3.04 11.74
N ARG A 5 10.51 1.96 12.51
CA ARG A 5 9.94 0.73 11.97
C ARG A 5 8.55 0.98 11.40
N ASP A 6 7.76 1.79 12.07
CA ASP A 6 6.41 2.08 11.62
C ASP A 6 6.41 2.84 10.30
N THR A 7 7.29 3.83 10.17
CA THR A 7 7.44 4.57 8.93
C THR A 7 7.94 3.66 7.80
N LYS A 8 8.89 2.78 8.12
CA LYS A 8 9.40 1.82 7.15
C LYS A 8 8.28 0.94 6.62
N ARG A 9 7.38 0.48 7.50
CA ARG A 9 6.24 -0.33 7.08
C ARG A 9 5.32 0.42 6.12
N LYS A 10 5.10 1.70 6.39
CA LYS A 10 4.29 2.53 5.49
C LYS A 10 4.93 2.63 4.11
N PHE A 11 6.24 2.86 4.07
CA PHE A 11 6.96 2.99 2.80
C PHE A 11 7.05 1.65 2.07
N ASP A 12 7.28 0.56 2.80
CA ASP A 12 7.27 -0.78 2.21
C ASP A 12 5.91 -1.08 1.57
N LEU A 13 4.86 -0.69 2.24
CA LEU A 13 3.50 -0.92 1.75
C LEU A 13 3.23 -0.08 0.50
N ILE A 14 3.63 1.19 0.49
CA ILE A 14 3.49 2.03 -0.69
C ILE A 14 4.26 1.43 -1.86
N ASN A 15 5.48 0.97 -1.60
CA ASN A 15 6.30 0.35 -2.63
C ASN A 15 5.63 -0.90 -3.21
N ALA A 16 5.04 -1.72 -2.35
CA ALA A 16 4.33 -2.93 -2.78
C ALA A 16 3.08 -2.59 -3.59
N LEU A 17 2.35 -1.55 -3.18
CA LEU A 17 1.17 -1.09 -3.90
C LEU A 17 1.53 -0.65 -5.31
N CYS A 18 2.71 -0.09 -5.49
CA CYS A 18 3.17 0.39 -6.80
C CYS A 18 3.82 -0.70 -7.63
N SER A 19 4.34 -1.75 -7.00
CA SER A 19 5.05 -2.83 -7.72
C SER A 19 4.11 -3.79 -8.42
N HIS A 20 2.86 -3.78 -8.07
CA HIS A 20 1.88 -4.70 -8.62
C HIS A 20 0.76 -3.93 -9.30
N GLU A 21 0.28 -4.47 -10.41
CA GLU A 21 -0.79 -3.81 -11.16
C GLU A 21 -2.11 -3.82 -10.39
N LYS A 22 -2.42 -4.95 -9.77
CA LYS A 22 -3.66 -5.10 -8.99
C LYS A 22 -3.35 -5.79 -7.66
N PRO A 23 -2.72 -5.06 -6.72
CA PRO A 23 -2.30 -5.68 -5.47
C PRO A 23 -3.48 -6.00 -4.56
N THR A 24 -3.61 -7.28 -4.23
CA THR A 24 -4.58 -7.75 -3.24
C THR A 24 -3.93 -7.72 -1.85
N LEU A 25 -4.74 -7.87 -0.81
CA LEU A 25 -4.20 -7.98 0.55
C LEU A 25 -3.20 -9.12 0.65
N HIS A 26 -3.51 -10.24 0.00
CA HIS A 26 -2.63 -11.40 0.02
C HIS A 26 -1.28 -11.09 -0.63
N VAL A 27 -1.30 -10.41 -1.77
CA VAL A 27 -0.09 -10.01 -2.46
C VAL A 27 0.73 -9.05 -1.61
N LEU A 28 0.06 -8.09 -0.97
CA LEU A 28 0.75 -7.14 -0.10
C LEU A 28 1.40 -7.85 1.08
N GLN A 29 0.70 -8.82 1.66
CA GLN A 29 1.26 -9.59 2.76
C GLN A 29 2.50 -10.39 2.32
N GLU A 30 2.42 -11.03 1.18
CA GLU A 30 3.55 -11.81 0.68
C GLU A 30 4.75 -10.93 0.34
N THR A 31 4.48 -9.78 -0.27
CA THR A 31 5.56 -8.89 -0.71
C THR A 31 6.25 -8.20 0.45
N THR A 32 5.50 -7.77 1.46
CA THR A 32 6.04 -6.99 2.56
C THR A 32 6.32 -7.81 3.82
N SER A 33 5.74 -9.00 3.92
CA SER A 33 5.78 -9.82 5.14
C SER A 33 5.12 -9.14 6.33
N ILE A 34 4.23 -8.20 6.07
CA ILE A 34 3.47 -7.52 7.12
C ILE A 34 2.15 -8.27 7.32
N PRO A 35 1.76 -8.55 8.57
CA PRO A 35 0.48 -9.24 8.83
C PRO A 35 -0.71 -8.47 8.28
N LEU A 36 -1.75 -9.20 7.86
CA LEU A 36 -2.94 -8.59 7.24
C LEU A 36 -3.56 -7.49 8.10
N GLN A 37 -3.68 -7.73 9.40
CA GLN A 37 -4.27 -6.73 10.30
C GLN A 37 -3.47 -5.45 10.31
N THR A 38 -2.16 -5.59 10.30
CA THR A 38 -1.26 -4.44 10.29
C THR A 38 -1.35 -3.71 8.94
N ILE A 39 -1.45 -4.45 7.84
CA ILE A 39 -1.60 -3.84 6.51
C ILE A 39 -2.85 -2.96 6.48
N LYS A 40 -3.98 -3.48 6.95
CA LYS A 40 -5.23 -2.71 6.96
C LYS A 40 -5.09 -1.44 7.78
N ARG A 41 -4.46 -1.55 8.95
CA ARG A 41 -4.24 -0.40 9.82
C ARG A 41 -3.31 0.63 9.14
N GLN A 42 -2.24 0.16 8.51
CA GLN A 42 -1.30 1.06 7.86
C GLN A 42 -1.93 1.76 6.65
N ILE A 43 -2.78 1.07 5.90
CA ILE A 43 -3.50 1.72 4.81
C ILE A 43 -4.36 2.86 5.36
N GLY A 44 -5.00 2.66 6.52
CA GLY A 44 -5.74 3.72 7.17
C GLY A 44 -4.86 4.91 7.50
N PHE A 45 -3.63 4.67 7.96
CA PHE A 45 -2.70 5.75 8.27
C PHE A 45 -2.24 6.47 7.00
N LEU A 46 -2.06 5.75 5.89
CA LEU A 46 -1.72 6.41 4.63
C LEU A 46 -2.80 7.43 4.25
N ARG A 47 -4.05 7.08 4.48
CA ARG A 47 -5.16 7.99 4.20
C ARG A 47 -5.18 9.18 5.14
N SER A 48 -5.05 8.92 6.45
CA SER A 48 -5.20 9.97 7.45
C SER A 48 -3.96 10.82 7.64
N ASP A 49 -2.78 10.20 7.63
CA ASP A 49 -1.54 10.91 7.93
C ASP A 49 -0.96 11.61 6.71
N PHE A 50 -1.09 10.98 5.53
CA PHE A 50 -0.50 11.51 4.30
C PHE A 50 -1.52 12.09 3.34
N GLY A 51 -2.82 11.92 3.65
CA GLY A 51 -3.86 12.39 2.75
C GLY A 51 -3.94 11.62 1.44
N MET A 52 -3.40 10.40 1.41
CA MET A 52 -3.43 9.60 0.20
C MET A 52 -4.83 9.03 -0.03
N GLN A 53 -5.21 8.95 -1.30
CA GLN A 53 -6.47 8.32 -1.68
C GLN A 53 -6.18 6.89 -2.07
N VAL A 54 -6.23 5.99 -1.11
CA VAL A 54 -6.03 4.56 -1.35
C VAL A 54 -7.41 3.92 -1.37
N ARG A 55 -7.79 3.42 -2.54
CA ARG A 55 -9.13 2.91 -2.77
C ARG A 55 -9.10 1.40 -2.96
N TYR A 56 -10.12 0.73 -2.44
CA TYR A 56 -10.28 -0.70 -2.64
C TYR A 56 -11.27 -0.93 -3.77
N VAL A 57 -10.84 -1.63 -4.80
CA VAL A 57 -11.67 -1.92 -5.96
C VAL A 57 -12.13 -3.36 -5.89
N ARG A 58 -13.44 -3.57 -5.84
CA ARG A 58 -14.01 -4.90 -5.84
C ARG A 58 -14.12 -5.41 -7.26
N VAL A 59 -13.74 -6.66 -7.46
CA VAL A 59 -13.88 -7.31 -8.75
C VAL A 59 -15.18 -8.10 -8.73
N SER A 60 -16.10 -7.76 -9.61
CA SER A 60 -17.40 -8.43 -9.65
C SER A 60 -17.26 -9.83 -10.23
N GLY A 61 -18.18 -10.71 -9.83
CA GLY A 61 -18.23 -12.05 -10.37
C GLY A 61 -17.19 -12.99 -9.78
N GLY A 62 -16.46 -12.55 -8.79
CA GLY A 62 -15.47 -13.40 -8.16
C GLY A 62 -16.12 -14.38 -7.20
N ASP A 63 -15.35 -15.35 -6.79
CA ASP A 63 -15.78 -16.33 -5.81
C ASP A 63 -15.93 -15.67 -4.47
N ARG A 64 -16.46 -16.41 -3.54
CA ARG A 64 -16.54 -15.99 -2.17
C ARG A 64 -15.19 -15.55 -1.66
N GLY A 65 -15.19 -14.55 -0.89
CA GLY A 65 -13.98 -13.99 -0.38
C GLY A 65 -13.72 -12.69 -1.04
N SER A 66 -12.67 -12.07 -0.66
CA SER A 66 -12.38 -10.72 -1.08
C SER A 66 -11.68 -10.74 -2.41
N ASN A 67 -12.44 -10.64 -3.44
CA ASN A 67 -11.86 -10.44 -4.75
C ASN A 67 -11.80 -8.95 -4.99
N GLY A 68 -10.65 -8.37 -4.72
CA GLY A 68 -10.47 -6.96 -4.92
C GLY A 68 -9.00 -6.60 -4.76
N TYR A 69 -8.68 -5.38 -5.11
CA TYR A 69 -7.31 -4.89 -5.02
C TYR A 69 -7.31 -3.44 -4.62
N TYR A 70 -6.14 -2.95 -4.22
CA TYR A 70 -5.98 -1.56 -3.81
C TYR A 70 -5.35 -0.75 -4.92
N THR A 71 -5.73 0.52 -5.01
CA THR A 71 -5.13 1.44 -5.96
C THR A 71 -4.94 2.79 -5.29
N ILE A 72 -3.89 3.50 -5.68
CA ILE A 72 -3.62 4.85 -5.18
C ILE A 72 -4.10 5.83 -6.23
N ASP A 73 -5.18 6.56 -5.90
CA ASP A 73 -5.75 7.55 -6.81
C ASP A 73 -5.14 8.93 -6.61
N ASP A 74 -4.64 9.20 -5.40
CA ASP A 74 -4.03 10.49 -5.08
C ASP A 74 -2.94 10.23 -4.06
N TRP A 75 -1.79 10.82 -4.26
CA TRP A 75 -0.63 10.61 -3.40
C TRP A 75 -0.60 11.52 -2.18
N GLY A 76 -1.55 12.45 -2.06
CA GLY A 76 -1.59 13.36 -0.92
C GLY A 76 -0.33 14.19 -0.81
N ILE A 77 0.26 14.20 0.39
CA ILE A 77 1.50 14.96 0.61
C ILE A 77 2.75 14.19 0.17
N ILE A 78 2.59 12.94 -0.25
CA ILE A 78 3.73 12.13 -0.64
C ILE A 78 4.11 12.43 -2.10
N ASP A 79 5.38 12.76 -2.32
CA ASP A 79 5.90 12.93 -3.66
C ASP A 79 6.32 11.55 -4.18
N MET A 80 5.53 11.00 -5.06
CA MET A 80 5.76 9.67 -5.61
C MET A 80 7.15 9.53 -6.22
N LYS A 81 7.55 10.53 -7.02
CA LYS A 81 8.81 10.47 -7.72
C LYS A 81 9.98 10.42 -6.76
N ASN A 82 9.97 11.28 -5.76
CA ASN A 82 11.05 11.32 -4.78
C ASN A 82 11.03 10.11 -3.86
N LEU A 83 9.85 9.65 -3.46
CA LEU A 83 9.76 8.47 -2.61
C LEU A 83 10.33 7.25 -3.32
N LEU A 84 9.93 7.00 -4.55
CA LEU A 84 10.38 5.84 -5.29
C LEU A 84 11.85 5.94 -5.64
N LYS A 85 12.35 7.15 -5.88
CA LYS A 85 13.76 7.37 -6.19
C LYS A 85 14.66 7.03 -4.99
N HIS A 86 14.24 7.41 -3.79
CA HIS A 86 15.07 7.26 -2.60
C HIS A 86 14.79 6.00 -1.81
N TYR A 87 13.64 5.43 -1.96
CA TYR A 87 13.24 4.28 -1.17
C TYR A 87 12.83 3.06 -2.00
N GLY A 88 12.22 3.29 -3.16
CA GLY A 88 11.71 2.21 -3.99
C GLY A 88 12.81 1.32 -4.53
N LYS A 89 12.43 0.11 -4.90
CA LYS A 89 13.35 -0.90 -5.41
C LYS A 89 12.94 -1.36 -6.81
N PHE A 90 12.46 -0.47 -7.58
CA PHE A 90 12.04 -0.76 -8.94
C PHE A 90 13.19 -0.65 -9.91
#